data_a35b2fd241f66a50e302a00f74744a7b
#
_entry.id   a35b2fd241f66a50e302a00f74744a7b
#
_cell.length_a   1.000
_cell.length_b   1.000
_cell.length_c   1.000
_cell.angle_alpha   90.00
_cell.angle_beta   90.00
_cell.angle_gamma   90.00
#
_symmetry.space_group_name_H-M   'P 1'
#
loop_
_entity.id
_entity.type
_entity.pdbx_description
1 polymer ?
#
loop_
_entity_poly.entity_id
_entity_poly.type
_entity_poly.pdbx_seq_one_letter_code
_entity_poly.pdbx_strand_id
1 'polypeptide(L)'
;MTDAYICDAIRTPIGRYGGALKDVRADDLGAVPIRALIERNRDVDWSAIDDVIYGCANQAGEDNRNVARMSALLAGLPTTVPGTTLNRLCGSGMDAVGSAARAIKSGEARLMIAGGVESMTRAPFVMGKSASAFARQADIFDTTIGWRFVNPLMKQLHGVDSMPETAENVATDYHISRADQDLFALRSQQKAARAQQDGTLAEEIVAVTIPQKKGDPLVVSRDEHPRETSLDALAKLKGVVRPDGTVTAGNASGVNDGAAALLLANAEAADQYGLRRRARVVGMATAGVEPRVMGIGPAPAVQKLLLHLGMTIDQFDVIELNEAFASQGLAVLRTLGVADDDPRVNPNGGAIALGHPLGASGARLVTTALYQLERTGGRFALCTMCIGVGQGIALAIERV
;
A
#
# COMPACT_ATOMS: atom_id res chain seq x y z
N MET A 1 -26.31 -5.15 -11.59
CA MET A 1 -24.86 -5.01 -11.47
C MET A 1 -24.31 -6.33 -10.96
N THR A 2 -23.26 -6.84 -11.56
CA THR A 2 -22.57 -8.05 -11.14
C THR A 2 -21.66 -7.76 -9.94
N ASP A 3 -21.45 -8.73 -9.05
CA ASP A 3 -20.47 -8.58 -7.97
C ASP A 3 -19.06 -8.86 -8.46
N ALA A 4 -18.08 -8.18 -7.88
CA ALA A 4 -16.66 -8.43 -8.09
C ALA A 4 -16.08 -9.14 -6.85
N TYR A 5 -15.57 -10.34 -7.05
CA TYR A 5 -15.03 -11.18 -5.98
C TYR A 5 -13.51 -11.19 -6.03
N ILE A 6 -12.88 -11.10 -4.88
CA ILE A 6 -11.47 -11.44 -4.69
C ILE A 6 -11.42 -12.96 -4.51
N CYS A 7 -10.74 -13.63 -5.44
CA CYS A 7 -10.63 -15.08 -5.47
C CYS A 7 -9.30 -15.56 -4.89
N ASP A 8 -8.23 -14.81 -5.09
CA ASP A 8 -6.93 -15.07 -4.48
C ASP A 8 -6.18 -13.76 -4.22
N ALA A 9 -5.26 -13.77 -3.27
CA ALA A 9 -4.44 -12.62 -2.93
C ALA A 9 -3.12 -13.08 -2.32
N ILE A 10 -2.01 -12.42 -2.67
CA ILE A 10 -0.67 -12.76 -2.20
C ILE A 10 0.22 -11.52 -2.31
N ARG A 11 1.26 -11.44 -1.47
CA ARG A 11 2.26 -10.37 -1.50
C ARG A 11 3.68 -10.92 -1.34
N THR A 12 4.66 -10.13 -1.72
CA THR A 12 6.05 -10.37 -1.33
C THR A 12 6.26 -9.99 0.14
N PRO A 13 7.35 -10.44 0.77
CA PRO A 13 7.83 -9.77 1.97
C PRO A 13 8.13 -8.29 1.65
N ILE A 14 8.05 -7.43 2.66
CA ILE A 14 8.41 -6.03 2.57
C ILE A 14 9.89 -5.87 2.97
N GLY A 15 10.72 -5.42 2.02
CA GLY A 15 12.11 -5.09 2.24
C GLY A 15 12.27 -3.69 2.81
N ARG A 16 13.29 -3.48 3.64
CA ARG A 16 13.70 -2.13 4.05
C ARG A 16 14.60 -1.49 2.99
N TYR A 17 14.73 -0.19 3.03
CA TYR A 17 15.62 0.56 2.15
C TYR A 17 17.06 0.01 2.19
N GLY A 18 17.61 -0.33 1.03
CA GLY A 18 18.93 -0.93 0.89
C GLY A 18 19.07 -2.32 1.52
N GLY A 19 17.94 -2.98 1.83
CA GLY A 19 17.87 -4.28 2.49
C GLY A 19 17.94 -5.49 1.55
N ALA A 20 17.27 -6.57 1.92
CA ALA A 20 17.35 -7.86 1.22
C ALA A 20 16.84 -7.80 -0.22
N LEU A 21 15.87 -6.92 -0.54
CA LEU A 21 15.28 -6.78 -1.87
C LEU A 21 16.01 -5.76 -2.78
N LYS A 22 17.08 -5.12 -2.32
CA LYS A 22 17.77 -4.03 -3.01
C LYS A 22 18.27 -4.36 -4.43
N ASP A 23 18.55 -5.62 -4.69
CA ASP A 23 19.07 -6.10 -5.98
C ASP A 23 17.97 -6.63 -6.90
N VAL A 24 16.70 -6.61 -6.45
CA VAL A 24 15.54 -7.01 -7.25
C VAL A 24 14.96 -5.81 -7.97
N ARG A 25 14.87 -5.88 -9.30
CA ARG A 25 14.26 -4.83 -10.12
C ARG A 25 12.76 -4.69 -9.80
N ALA A 26 12.21 -3.49 -9.95
CA ALA A 26 10.79 -3.24 -9.66
C ALA A 26 9.85 -4.10 -10.54
N ASP A 27 10.17 -4.24 -11.84
CA ASP A 27 9.40 -5.04 -12.79
C ASP A 27 9.46 -6.55 -12.46
N ASP A 28 10.62 -7.07 -12.06
CA ASP A 28 10.79 -8.45 -11.58
C ASP A 28 10.06 -8.68 -10.25
N LEU A 29 10.15 -7.73 -9.32
CA LEU A 29 9.47 -7.81 -8.02
C LEU A 29 7.94 -7.86 -8.19
N GLY A 30 7.39 -7.03 -9.09
CA GLY A 30 5.97 -7.04 -9.44
C GLY A 30 5.50 -8.33 -10.08
N ALA A 31 6.39 -9.05 -10.77
CA ALA A 31 6.08 -10.34 -11.37
C ALA A 31 5.94 -11.49 -10.35
N VAL A 32 6.60 -11.40 -9.18
CA VAL A 32 6.60 -12.46 -8.17
C VAL A 32 5.19 -12.83 -7.70
N PRO A 33 4.35 -11.89 -7.20
CA PRO A 33 3.02 -12.24 -6.74
C PRO A 33 2.09 -12.68 -7.88
N ILE A 34 2.25 -12.17 -9.12
CA ILE A 34 1.48 -12.64 -10.27
C ILE A 34 1.82 -14.11 -10.58
N ARG A 35 3.10 -14.46 -10.59
CA ARG A 35 3.55 -15.86 -10.79
C ARG A 35 2.98 -16.77 -9.71
N ALA A 36 2.97 -16.33 -8.46
CA ALA A 36 2.37 -17.09 -7.37
C ALA A 36 0.87 -17.33 -7.59
N LEU A 37 0.12 -16.33 -8.08
CA LEU A 37 -1.30 -16.51 -8.45
C LEU A 37 -1.45 -17.57 -9.55
N ILE A 38 -0.58 -17.55 -10.57
CA ILE A 38 -0.58 -18.54 -11.67
C ILE A 38 -0.34 -19.95 -11.12
N GLU A 39 0.65 -20.13 -10.28
CA GLU A 39 1.01 -21.42 -9.70
C GLU A 39 -0.06 -22.00 -8.76
N ARG A 40 -0.80 -21.12 -8.06
CA ARG A 40 -1.85 -21.50 -7.10
C ARG A 40 -3.18 -21.81 -7.79
N ASN A 41 -3.46 -21.24 -8.96
CA ASN A 41 -4.75 -21.35 -9.66
C ASN A 41 -4.56 -21.97 -11.05
N ARG A 42 -4.16 -23.24 -11.10
CA ARG A 42 -3.72 -23.95 -12.32
C ARG A 42 -4.84 -24.19 -13.34
N ASP A 43 -6.08 -24.18 -12.90
CA ASP A 43 -7.25 -24.44 -13.77
C ASP A 43 -7.74 -23.18 -14.48
N VAL A 44 -7.13 -22.02 -14.21
CA VAL A 44 -7.45 -20.75 -14.88
C VAL A 44 -6.83 -20.74 -16.28
N ASP A 45 -7.64 -20.43 -17.28
CA ASP A 45 -7.13 -20.00 -18.58
C ASP A 45 -6.60 -18.57 -18.47
N TRP A 46 -5.30 -18.43 -18.31
CA TRP A 46 -4.65 -17.14 -18.13
C TRP A 46 -4.72 -16.23 -19.36
N SER A 47 -5.12 -16.74 -20.52
CA SER A 47 -5.42 -15.92 -21.69
C SER A 47 -6.76 -15.17 -21.57
N ALA A 48 -7.61 -15.59 -20.65
CA ALA A 48 -8.91 -14.97 -20.34
C ALA A 48 -8.83 -13.78 -19.37
N ILE A 49 -7.64 -13.42 -18.89
CA ILE A 49 -7.45 -12.21 -18.10
C ILE A 49 -7.72 -10.98 -18.98
N ASP A 50 -8.72 -10.19 -18.60
CA ASP A 50 -9.11 -8.99 -19.35
C ASP A 50 -8.08 -7.86 -19.22
N ASP A 51 -7.53 -7.63 -18.01
CA ASP A 51 -6.46 -6.65 -17.78
C ASP A 51 -5.71 -6.91 -16.48
N VAL A 52 -4.47 -6.40 -16.40
CA VAL A 52 -3.65 -6.33 -15.19
C VAL A 52 -3.51 -4.87 -14.78
N ILE A 53 -4.11 -4.47 -13.66
CA ILE A 53 -3.99 -3.10 -13.14
C ILE A 53 -3.06 -3.08 -11.94
N TYR A 54 -1.90 -2.44 -12.06
CA TYR A 54 -0.95 -2.29 -10.98
C TYR A 54 -0.75 -0.84 -10.57
N GLY A 55 -0.76 -0.60 -9.27
CA GLY A 55 -0.32 0.66 -8.68
C GLY A 55 1.20 0.77 -8.66
N CYS A 56 1.73 1.94 -9.08
CA CYS A 56 3.13 2.31 -8.91
C CYS A 56 3.23 3.84 -8.83
N ALA A 57 3.89 4.35 -7.79
CA ALA A 57 3.93 5.79 -7.55
C ALA A 57 5.09 6.46 -8.28
N ASN A 58 6.26 5.86 -8.34
CA ASN A 58 7.45 6.52 -8.86
C ASN A 58 7.48 6.55 -10.40
N GLN A 59 7.54 5.45 -11.08
CA GLN A 59 7.59 5.31 -12.54
C GLN A 59 8.74 6.07 -13.23
N ALA A 60 9.82 6.38 -12.51
CA ALA A 60 10.95 7.14 -13.03
C ALA A 60 12.14 6.27 -13.46
N GLY A 61 12.21 5.04 -12.97
CA GLY A 61 13.32 4.11 -13.18
C GLY A 61 12.92 2.87 -13.96
N GLU A 62 13.20 1.71 -13.40
CA GLU A 62 12.93 0.39 -13.98
C GLU A 62 11.42 0.12 -14.13
N ASP A 63 10.61 0.89 -13.45
CA ASP A 63 9.16 0.92 -13.41
C ASP A 63 8.50 1.84 -14.47
N ASN A 64 9.30 2.46 -15.35
CA ASN A 64 8.82 3.56 -16.21
C ASN A 64 7.91 3.12 -17.38
N ARG A 65 8.10 1.94 -17.96
CA ARG A 65 7.40 1.52 -19.15
C ARG A 65 6.17 0.67 -18.86
N ASN A 66 5.22 1.21 -18.10
CA ASN A 66 4.02 0.46 -17.71
C ASN A 66 4.41 -0.84 -16.97
N VAL A 67 4.85 -0.67 -15.72
CA VAL A 67 5.34 -1.76 -14.88
C VAL A 67 4.32 -2.90 -14.72
N ALA A 68 3.02 -2.61 -14.78
CA ALA A 68 1.96 -3.63 -14.80
C ALA A 68 2.14 -4.60 -15.96
N ARG A 69 2.27 -4.07 -17.18
CA ARG A 69 2.48 -4.88 -18.37
C ARG A 69 3.82 -5.62 -18.35
N MET A 70 4.88 -4.95 -17.88
CA MET A 70 6.20 -5.57 -17.74
C MET A 70 6.14 -6.76 -16.76
N SER A 71 5.57 -6.57 -15.59
CA SER A 71 5.42 -7.61 -14.56
C SER A 71 4.54 -8.77 -15.05
N ALA A 72 3.45 -8.48 -15.77
CA ALA A 72 2.58 -9.51 -16.36
C ALA A 72 3.34 -10.44 -17.32
N LEU A 73 4.13 -9.86 -18.23
CA LEU A 73 4.95 -10.62 -19.17
C LEU A 73 6.06 -11.40 -18.48
N LEU A 74 6.76 -10.79 -17.52
CA LEU A 74 7.83 -11.42 -16.74
C LEU A 74 7.30 -12.54 -15.82
N ALA A 75 6.04 -12.46 -15.40
CA ALA A 75 5.36 -13.52 -14.67
C ALA A 75 4.98 -14.73 -15.54
N GLY A 76 4.97 -14.56 -16.87
CA GLY A 76 4.63 -15.62 -17.82
C GLY A 76 3.16 -15.59 -18.29
N LEU A 77 2.43 -14.50 -18.05
CA LEU A 77 1.11 -14.34 -18.64
C LEU A 77 1.21 -14.28 -20.19
N PRO A 78 0.20 -14.78 -20.91
CA PRO A 78 0.15 -14.70 -22.37
C PRO A 78 0.29 -13.26 -22.87
N THR A 79 0.92 -13.10 -24.05
CA THR A 79 1.10 -11.78 -24.67
C THR A 79 -0.20 -11.09 -25.08
N THR A 80 -1.30 -11.81 -25.11
CA THR A 80 -2.66 -11.29 -25.32
C THR A 80 -3.20 -10.50 -24.12
N VAL A 81 -2.69 -10.75 -22.90
CA VAL A 81 -3.15 -10.08 -21.67
C VAL A 81 -2.58 -8.66 -21.58
N PRO A 82 -3.39 -7.61 -21.61
CA PRO A 82 -2.92 -6.24 -21.47
C PRO A 82 -2.48 -5.91 -20.05
N GLY A 83 -2.03 -4.68 -19.81
CA GLY A 83 -1.70 -4.21 -18.48
C GLY A 83 -1.68 -2.69 -18.42
N THR A 84 -2.09 -2.14 -17.29
CA THR A 84 -2.18 -0.70 -17.03
C THR A 84 -1.55 -0.34 -15.71
N THR A 85 -0.64 0.62 -15.71
CA THR A 85 -0.07 1.19 -14.47
C THR A 85 -0.86 2.41 -14.04
N LEU A 86 -1.33 2.38 -12.80
CA LEU A 86 -2.13 3.43 -12.18
C LEU A 86 -1.30 4.17 -11.13
N ASN A 87 -1.37 5.49 -11.10
CA ASN A 87 -0.71 6.32 -10.10
C ASN A 87 -1.73 7.19 -9.34
N ARG A 88 -1.96 6.84 -8.09
CA ARG A 88 -2.58 7.66 -7.04
C ARG A 88 -1.64 7.72 -5.83
N LEU A 89 -0.33 7.91 -6.10
CA LEU A 89 0.72 7.89 -5.07
C LEU A 89 0.56 6.69 -4.11
N CYS A 90 0.55 6.92 -2.79
CA CYS A 90 0.41 5.85 -1.78
C CYS A 90 -0.83 4.97 -1.99
N GLY A 91 -1.94 5.52 -2.49
CA GLY A 91 -3.21 4.82 -2.72
C GLY A 91 -3.29 3.98 -3.99
N SER A 92 -2.23 3.96 -4.82
CA SER A 92 -2.27 3.34 -6.15
C SER A 92 -2.72 1.89 -6.15
N GLY A 93 -2.18 1.06 -5.26
CA GLY A 93 -2.55 -0.37 -5.19
C GLY A 93 -4.01 -0.60 -4.78
N MET A 94 -4.55 0.20 -3.86
CA MET A 94 -5.96 0.09 -3.47
C MET A 94 -6.87 0.58 -4.60
N ASP A 95 -6.49 1.65 -5.29
CA ASP A 95 -7.24 2.16 -6.44
C ASP A 95 -7.22 1.18 -7.62
N ALA A 96 -6.12 0.44 -7.80
CA ALA A 96 -6.04 -0.65 -8.78
C ALA A 96 -7.08 -1.75 -8.47
N VAL A 97 -7.18 -2.19 -7.21
CA VAL A 97 -8.19 -3.18 -6.78
C VAL A 97 -9.61 -2.64 -6.99
N GLY A 98 -9.86 -1.40 -6.58
CA GLY A 98 -11.18 -0.79 -6.75
C GLY A 98 -11.55 -0.54 -8.22
N SER A 99 -10.58 -0.21 -9.08
CA SER A 99 -10.80 -0.01 -10.52
C SER A 99 -11.10 -1.33 -11.23
N ALA A 100 -10.38 -2.40 -10.91
CA ALA A 100 -10.68 -3.74 -11.41
C ALA A 100 -12.08 -4.21 -10.96
N ALA A 101 -12.43 -3.97 -9.69
CA ALA A 101 -13.77 -4.29 -9.19
C ALA A 101 -14.87 -3.49 -9.91
N ARG A 102 -14.63 -2.22 -10.26
CA ARG A 102 -15.57 -1.41 -11.05
C ARG A 102 -15.75 -1.93 -12.46
N ALA A 103 -14.66 -2.30 -13.16
CA ALA A 103 -14.72 -2.90 -14.48
C ALA A 103 -15.51 -4.20 -14.50
N ILE A 104 -15.33 -5.05 -13.48
CA ILE A 104 -16.13 -6.27 -13.32
C ILE A 104 -17.60 -5.94 -13.03
N LYS A 105 -17.88 -5.00 -12.12
CA LYS A 105 -19.26 -4.61 -11.76
C LYS A 105 -20.02 -3.96 -12.91
N SER A 106 -19.34 -3.24 -13.81
CA SER A 106 -19.93 -2.65 -15.02
C SER A 106 -20.18 -3.67 -16.12
N GLY A 107 -19.57 -4.86 -16.05
CA GLY A 107 -19.65 -5.88 -17.07
C GLY A 107 -18.65 -5.73 -18.21
N GLU A 108 -17.69 -4.79 -18.07
CA GLU A 108 -16.61 -4.59 -19.05
C GLU A 108 -15.51 -5.66 -18.92
N ALA A 109 -15.38 -6.28 -17.76
CA ALA A 109 -14.42 -7.35 -17.48
C ALA A 109 -15.06 -8.49 -16.68
N ARG A 110 -14.46 -9.68 -16.75
CA ARG A 110 -14.91 -10.87 -16.03
C ARG A 110 -13.83 -11.42 -15.10
N LEU A 111 -12.56 -11.29 -15.49
CA LEU A 111 -11.41 -11.84 -14.76
C LEU A 111 -10.23 -10.87 -14.85
N MET A 112 -9.72 -10.40 -13.73
CA MET A 112 -8.69 -9.37 -13.68
C MET A 112 -7.64 -9.67 -12.62
N ILE A 113 -6.42 -9.20 -12.85
CA ILE A 113 -5.40 -9.07 -11.81
C ILE A 113 -5.30 -7.60 -11.41
N ALA A 114 -5.33 -7.33 -10.10
CA ALA A 114 -5.08 -6.01 -9.56
C ALA A 114 -4.04 -6.08 -8.44
N GLY A 115 -3.25 -5.03 -8.30
CA GLY A 115 -2.21 -5.04 -7.28
C GLY A 115 -1.34 -3.79 -7.31
N GLY A 116 -0.06 -3.97 -7.02
CA GLY A 116 0.90 -2.89 -7.13
C GLY A 116 2.31 -3.30 -6.71
N VAL A 117 3.25 -2.46 -7.08
CA VAL A 117 4.67 -2.64 -6.79
C VAL A 117 5.32 -1.29 -6.51
N GLU A 118 6.27 -1.29 -5.61
CA GLU A 118 7.19 -0.18 -5.42
C GLU A 118 8.56 -0.71 -5.03
N SER A 119 9.62 -0.22 -5.68
CA SER A 119 10.99 -0.35 -5.20
C SER A 119 11.54 1.04 -4.93
N MET A 120 11.44 1.49 -3.68
CA MET A 120 11.95 2.80 -3.28
C MET A 120 13.48 2.79 -3.16
N THR A 121 14.09 1.62 -2.92
CA THR A 121 15.55 1.44 -2.92
C THR A 121 16.17 1.72 -4.29
N ARG A 122 15.48 1.34 -5.37
CA ARG A 122 15.97 1.44 -6.75
C ARG A 122 15.45 2.68 -7.48
N ALA A 123 14.78 3.56 -6.76
CA ALA A 123 14.35 4.85 -7.30
C ALA A 123 15.55 5.65 -7.82
N PRO A 124 15.56 6.08 -9.10
CA PRO A 124 16.74 6.68 -9.70
C PRO A 124 16.93 8.13 -9.34
N PHE A 125 18.13 8.64 -9.57
CA PHE A 125 18.35 10.06 -9.73
C PHE A 125 17.82 10.53 -11.10
N VAL A 126 17.19 11.69 -11.14
CA VAL A 126 16.66 12.30 -12.35
C VAL A 126 17.17 13.73 -12.52
N MET A 127 17.35 14.15 -13.76
CA MET A 127 17.79 15.48 -14.13
C MET A 127 16.86 16.03 -15.22
N GLY A 128 16.37 17.25 -15.04
CA GLY A 128 15.60 17.96 -16.06
C GLY A 128 16.46 18.43 -17.21
N LYS A 129 15.83 18.67 -18.36
CA LYS A 129 16.52 19.40 -19.44
C LYS A 129 16.72 20.86 -19.03
N SER A 130 17.84 21.43 -19.44
CA SER A 130 18.12 22.85 -19.20
C SER A 130 17.04 23.73 -19.79
N ALA A 131 16.61 24.73 -19.01
CA ALA A 131 15.65 25.73 -19.45
C ALA A 131 16.27 26.77 -20.43
N SER A 132 17.59 26.88 -20.48
CA SER A 132 18.33 27.83 -21.33
C SER A 132 19.46 27.12 -22.07
N ALA A 133 19.84 27.68 -23.27
CA ALA A 133 21.02 27.26 -23.97
C ALA A 133 22.27 27.56 -23.16
N PHE A 134 23.27 26.68 -23.27
CA PHE A 134 24.59 26.84 -22.58
C PHE A 134 24.49 26.97 -21.05
N ALA A 135 23.48 26.39 -20.42
CA ALA A 135 23.38 26.35 -18.97
C ALA A 135 24.63 25.72 -18.34
N ARG A 136 25.12 26.33 -17.26
CA ARG A 136 26.34 25.88 -16.54
C ARG A 136 26.03 25.11 -15.26
N GLN A 137 24.75 24.89 -14.96
CA GLN A 137 24.27 24.15 -13.80
C GLN A 137 23.15 23.20 -14.21
N ALA A 138 23.03 22.08 -13.51
CA ALA A 138 21.97 21.14 -13.62
C ALA A 138 21.61 20.64 -12.23
N ASP A 139 20.31 20.60 -11.92
CA ASP A 139 19.80 20.02 -10.68
C ASP A 139 19.55 18.52 -10.88
N ILE A 140 20.05 17.72 -9.94
CA ILE A 140 19.82 16.29 -9.87
C ILE A 140 18.94 16.02 -8.64
N PHE A 141 17.84 15.27 -8.85
CA PHE A 141 16.89 14.94 -7.80
C PHE A 141 16.90 13.44 -7.52
N ASP A 142 16.95 13.06 -6.25
CA ASP A 142 16.63 11.72 -5.78
C ASP A 142 15.11 11.53 -5.85
N THR A 143 14.67 10.43 -6.48
CA THR A 143 13.23 10.14 -6.62
C THR A 143 12.70 9.16 -5.58
N THR A 144 13.52 8.76 -4.62
CA THR A 144 13.13 7.84 -3.53
C THR A 144 11.94 8.37 -2.74
N ILE A 145 12.00 9.64 -2.34
CA ILE A 145 10.94 10.33 -1.58
C ILE A 145 11.04 11.83 -1.80
N GLY A 146 9.92 12.53 -1.62
CA GLY A 146 9.88 13.99 -1.65
C GLY A 146 9.56 14.58 -3.03
N TRP A 147 9.65 15.91 -3.08
CA TRP A 147 9.30 16.69 -4.24
C TRP A 147 10.48 16.80 -5.22
N ARG A 148 10.16 16.74 -6.52
CA ARG A 148 11.07 17.01 -7.63
C ARG A 148 10.34 17.79 -8.71
N PHE A 149 11.04 18.61 -9.48
CA PHE A 149 10.46 19.45 -10.55
C PHE A 149 9.26 20.27 -10.06
N VAL A 150 9.42 20.93 -8.92
CA VAL A 150 8.35 21.65 -8.24
C VAL A 150 7.75 22.72 -9.15
N ASN A 151 6.42 22.67 -9.37
CA ASN A 151 5.67 23.70 -10.06
C ASN A 151 5.60 24.96 -9.16
N PRO A 152 6.08 26.14 -9.62
CA PRO A 152 6.09 27.35 -8.80
C PRO A 152 4.70 27.79 -8.31
N LEU A 153 3.68 27.66 -9.16
CA LEU A 153 2.31 28.00 -8.79
C LEU A 153 1.73 27.05 -7.74
N MET A 154 2.00 25.74 -7.89
CA MET A 154 1.62 24.74 -6.89
C MET A 154 2.26 25.04 -5.52
N LYS A 155 3.55 25.40 -5.51
CA LYS A 155 4.25 25.81 -4.29
C LYS A 155 3.64 27.07 -3.66
N GLN A 156 3.27 28.05 -4.48
CA GLN A 156 2.65 29.28 -4.00
C GLN A 156 1.23 29.06 -3.42
N LEU A 157 0.42 28.22 -4.06
CA LEU A 157 -0.99 28.02 -3.67
C LEU A 157 -1.18 27.03 -2.55
N HIS A 158 -0.39 25.95 -2.52
CA HIS A 158 -0.63 24.79 -1.66
C HIS A 158 0.59 24.35 -0.83
N GLY A 159 1.74 24.97 -1.03
CA GLY A 159 2.97 24.55 -0.41
C GLY A 159 3.52 23.24 -1.03
N VAL A 160 4.69 22.83 -0.54
CA VAL A 160 5.38 21.60 -0.93
C VAL A 160 6.03 20.96 0.29
N ASP A 161 5.27 20.90 1.38
CA ASP A 161 5.73 20.30 2.63
C ASP A 161 6.19 18.85 2.37
N SER A 162 7.29 18.46 2.98
CA SER A 162 7.71 17.06 2.99
C SER A 162 6.70 16.19 3.75
N MET A 163 6.72 14.89 3.53
CA MET A 163 5.78 13.99 4.22
C MET A 163 5.87 14.08 5.75
N PRO A 164 7.06 14.13 6.39
CA PRO A 164 7.15 14.37 7.83
C PRO A 164 6.62 15.73 8.28
N GLU A 165 6.79 16.80 7.47
CA GLU A 165 6.19 18.12 7.78
C GLU A 165 4.67 18.05 7.78
N THR A 166 4.06 17.37 6.80
CA THR A 166 2.59 17.17 6.81
C THR A 166 2.11 16.40 8.04
N ALA A 167 2.91 15.46 8.54
CA ALA A 167 2.59 14.72 9.76
C ALA A 167 2.70 15.58 11.02
N GLU A 168 3.67 16.50 11.10
CA GLU A 168 3.77 17.50 12.16
C GLU A 168 2.58 18.49 12.11
N ASN A 169 2.15 18.89 10.92
CA ASN A 169 0.96 19.73 10.75
C ASN A 169 -0.28 19.02 11.32
N VAL A 170 -0.47 17.74 10.98
CA VAL A 170 -1.57 16.94 11.53
C VAL A 170 -1.45 16.79 13.05
N ALA A 171 -0.25 16.53 13.59
CA ALA A 171 -0.03 16.45 15.03
C ALA A 171 -0.44 17.75 15.74
N THR A 172 -0.11 18.90 15.16
CA THR A 172 -0.45 20.21 15.67
C THR A 172 -1.95 20.49 15.59
N ASP A 173 -2.54 20.37 14.42
CA ASP A 173 -3.94 20.73 14.14
C ASP A 173 -4.94 19.82 14.88
N TYR A 174 -4.58 18.55 15.09
CA TYR A 174 -5.41 17.54 15.77
C TYR A 174 -4.97 17.25 17.22
N HIS A 175 -4.02 18.04 17.76
CA HIS A 175 -3.53 17.93 19.13
C HIS A 175 -3.05 16.52 19.52
N ILE A 176 -2.28 15.88 18.63
CA ILE A 176 -1.72 14.55 18.87
C ILE A 176 -0.38 14.66 19.56
N SER A 177 -0.30 14.20 20.80
CA SER A 177 0.93 14.28 21.59
C SER A 177 2.02 13.33 21.09
N ARG A 178 3.28 13.64 21.38
CA ARG A 178 4.41 12.75 21.12
C ARG A 178 4.26 11.40 21.85
N ALA A 179 3.76 11.41 23.08
CA ALA A 179 3.56 10.20 23.86
C ALA A 179 2.52 9.27 23.24
N ASP A 180 1.41 9.82 22.72
CA ASP A 180 0.39 9.04 22.00
C ASP A 180 0.97 8.42 20.74
N GLN A 181 1.78 9.18 19.98
CA GLN A 181 2.43 8.70 18.75
C GLN A 181 3.40 7.55 19.03
N ASP A 182 4.23 7.67 20.07
CA ASP A 182 5.18 6.63 20.44
C ASP A 182 4.46 5.38 20.97
N LEU A 183 3.36 5.52 21.71
CA LEU A 183 2.55 4.39 22.17
C LEU A 183 1.87 3.68 21.02
N PHE A 184 1.32 4.42 20.05
CA PHE A 184 0.72 3.86 18.84
C PHE A 184 1.76 3.07 18.03
N ALA A 185 2.96 3.62 17.85
CA ALA A 185 4.06 2.96 17.15
C ALA A 185 4.52 1.68 17.87
N LEU A 186 4.64 1.71 19.20
CA LEU A 186 4.99 0.53 19.99
C LEU A 186 3.96 -0.59 19.79
N ARG A 187 2.66 -0.26 19.86
CA ARG A 187 1.58 -1.23 19.63
C ARG A 187 1.66 -1.85 18.23
N SER A 188 1.95 -1.06 17.20
CA SER A 188 2.15 -1.56 15.83
C SER A 188 3.29 -2.57 15.76
N GLN A 189 4.45 -2.27 16.36
CA GLN A 189 5.59 -3.18 16.42
C GLN A 189 5.27 -4.48 17.16
N GLN A 190 4.59 -4.39 18.30
CA GLN A 190 4.20 -5.56 19.10
C GLN A 190 3.22 -6.47 18.34
N LYS A 191 2.24 -5.90 17.65
CA LYS A 191 1.29 -6.65 16.81
C LYS A 191 2.01 -7.35 15.65
N ALA A 192 2.91 -6.65 14.95
CA ALA A 192 3.68 -7.22 13.84
C ALA A 192 4.64 -8.33 14.33
N ALA A 193 5.33 -8.13 15.44
CA ALA A 193 6.22 -9.13 16.01
C ALA A 193 5.47 -10.42 16.36
N ARG A 194 4.30 -10.32 17.01
CA ARG A 194 3.43 -11.46 17.30
C ARG A 194 2.99 -12.17 16.02
N ALA A 195 2.43 -11.42 15.05
CA ALA A 195 1.92 -11.99 13.80
C ALA A 195 3.02 -12.61 12.93
N GLN A 196 4.25 -12.14 13.06
CA GLN A 196 5.41 -12.74 12.40
C GLN A 196 5.89 -14.00 13.12
N GLN A 197 5.79 -14.03 14.46
CA GLN A 197 6.22 -15.17 15.28
C GLN A 197 5.25 -16.34 15.18
N ASP A 198 3.95 -16.09 15.19
CA ASP A 198 2.91 -17.13 15.12
C ASP A 198 2.59 -17.61 13.69
N GLY A 199 3.25 -17.03 12.67
CA GLY A 199 3.10 -17.42 11.27
C GLY A 199 1.94 -16.74 10.53
N THR A 200 1.16 -15.92 11.20
CA THR A 200 0.02 -15.19 10.63
C THR A 200 0.37 -14.44 9.34
N LEU A 201 1.48 -13.70 9.34
CA LEU A 201 1.92 -12.97 8.15
C LEU A 201 2.47 -13.88 7.05
N ALA A 202 2.99 -15.07 7.39
CA ALA A 202 3.55 -16.01 6.42
C ALA A 202 2.47 -16.57 5.46
N GLU A 203 1.21 -16.63 5.88
CA GLU A 203 0.10 -17.12 5.05
C GLU A 203 -0.15 -16.27 3.80
N GLU A 204 0.11 -14.97 3.88
CA GLU A 204 -0.11 -14.00 2.79
C GLU A 204 1.16 -13.69 1.99
N ILE A 205 2.32 -14.29 2.33
CA ILE A 205 3.62 -14.00 1.74
C ILE A 205 4.07 -15.10 0.79
N VAL A 206 4.47 -14.71 -0.43
CA VAL A 206 5.28 -15.54 -1.33
C VAL A 206 6.74 -15.13 -1.22
N ALA A 207 7.63 -16.12 -1.03
CA ALA A 207 9.06 -15.84 -0.93
C ALA A 207 9.64 -15.28 -2.25
N VAL A 208 10.58 -14.36 -2.12
CA VAL A 208 11.37 -13.84 -3.24
C VAL A 208 12.71 -14.56 -3.27
N THR A 209 12.96 -15.30 -4.35
CA THR A 209 14.22 -16.01 -4.56
C THR A 209 15.16 -15.17 -5.41
N ILE A 210 16.31 -14.80 -4.84
CA ILE A 210 17.28 -13.91 -5.46
C ILE A 210 18.53 -14.71 -5.84
N PRO A 211 18.82 -14.91 -7.14
CA PRO A 211 20.02 -15.59 -7.57
C PRO A 211 21.28 -14.91 -7.04
N GLN A 212 22.23 -15.69 -6.57
CA GLN A 212 23.52 -15.21 -6.10
C GLN A 212 24.62 -15.51 -7.14
N LYS A 213 25.63 -14.65 -7.24
CA LYS A 213 26.78 -14.89 -8.13
C LYS A 213 27.54 -16.17 -7.77
N LYS A 214 27.54 -16.55 -6.50
CA LYS A 214 28.13 -17.79 -5.96
C LYS A 214 27.26 -18.30 -4.82
N GLY A 215 27.15 -19.61 -4.69
CA GLY A 215 26.36 -20.26 -3.65
C GLY A 215 24.87 -20.41 -3.99
N ASP A 216 24.08 -20.79 -2.99
CA ASP A 216 22.65 -20.96 -3.11
C ASP A 216 21.92 -19.61 -3.25
N PRO A 217 20.76 -19.58 -3.91
CA PRO A 217 19.94 -18.38 -3.98
C PRO A 217 19.54 -17.86 -2.57
N LEU A 218 19.52 -16.57 -2.40
CA LEU A 218 18.95 -15.95 -1.19
C LEU A 218 17.43 -16.03 -1.26
N VAL A 219 16.80 -16.64 -0.27
CA VAL A 219 15.33 -16.72 -0.15
C VAL A 219 14.85 -15.73 0.91
N VAL A 220 14.13 -14.72 0.50
CA VAL A 220 13.52 -13.71 1.38
C VAL A 220 12.06 -14.07 1.56
N SER A 221 11.65 -14.44 2.78
CA SER A 221 10.31 -14.94 3.09
C SER A 221 9.63 -14.24 4.28
N ARG A 222 10.25 -13.20 4.85
CA ARG A 222 9.75 -12.45 6.00
C ARG A 222 9.88 -10.95 5.76
N ASP A 223 8.94 -10.19 6.30
CA ASP A 223 9.05 -8.75 6.37
C ASP A 223 10.28 -8.34 7.16
N GLU A 224 11.10 -7.46 6.58
CA GLU A 224 12.42 -7.09 7.10
C GLU A 224 12.37 -5.87 8.03
N HIS A 225 11.29 -5.09 7.96
CA HIS A 225 11.20 -3.81 8.64
C HIS A 225 10.83 -3.88 10.14
N PRO A 226 10.07 -4.90 10.66
CA PRO A 226 9.74 -5.00 12.07
C PRO A 226 10.98 -5.00 12.95
N ARG A 227 10.91 -4.29 14.09
CA ARG A 227 12.03 -4.16 15.03
C ARG A 227 11.55 -4.14 16.48
N GLU A 228 12.36 -4.68 17.37
CA GLU A 228 12.12 -4.55 18.81
C GLU A 228 12.33 -3.11 19.25
N THR A 229 11.42 -2.60 20.09
CA THR A 229 11.49 -1.26 20.64
C THR A 229 10.77 -1.18 21.99
N SER A 230 10.92 -0.05 22.69
CA SER A 230 10.20 0.26 23.93
C SER A 230 9.84 1.75 23.95
N LEU A 231 8.93 2.15 24.86
CA LEU A 231 8.61 3.58 25.04
C LEU A 231 9.85 4.40 25.38
N ASP A 232 10.73 3.87 26.24
CA ASP A 232 11.99 4.55 26.62
C ASP A 232 12.94 4.72 25.44
N ALA A 233 12.96 3.76 24.51
CA ALA A 233 13.77 3.85 23.30
C ALA A 233 13.16 4.87 22.31
N LEU A 234 11.85 4.85 22.12
CA LEU A 234 11.13 5.77 21.25
C LEU A 234 11.24 7.21 21.75
N ALA A 235 11.08 7.45 23.06
CA ALA A 235 11.16 8.77 23.67
C ALA A 235 12.52 9.47 23.45
N LYS A 236 13.62 8.70 23.29
CA LYS A 236 14.98 9.22 23.02
C LYS A 236 15.21 9.66 21.58
N LEU A 237 14.31 9.31 20.65
CA LEU A 237 14.44 9.66 19.24
C LEU A 237 14.18 11.15 19.04
N LYS A 238 15.02 11.77 18.21
CA LYS A 238 14.86 13.19 17.82
C LYS A 238 13.80 13.34 16.75
N GLY A 239 13.12 14.50 16.75
CA GLY A 239 12.24 14.89 15.66
C GLY A 239 12.99 14.92 14.31
N VAL A 240 12.34 14.42 13.25
CA VAL A 240 12.93 14.37 11.91
C VAL A 240 12.77 15.67 11.13
N VAL A 241 11.80 16.53 11.52
CA VAL A 241 11.55 17.82 10.88
C VAL A 241 12.27 18.96 11.63
N ARG A 242 12.10 18.99 12.94
CA ARG A 242 12.65 20.00 13.84
C ARG A 242 13.03 19.38 15.19
N PRO A 243 13.98 19.96 15.93
CA PRO A 243 14.47 19.36 17.18
C PRO A 243 13.39 19.11 18.24
N ASP A 244 12.39 19.97 18.30
CA ASP A 244 11.23 19.91 19.19
C ASP A 244 9.99 19.24 18.55
N GLY A 245 10.16 18.65 17.38
CA GLY A 245 9.10 17.97 16.64
C GLY A 245 8.67 16.66 17.30
N THR A 246 7.46 16.23 16.94
CA THR A 246 6.84 15.02 17.51
C THR A 246 7.03 13.80 16.61
N VAL A 247 7.22 14.01 15.31
CA VAL A 247 7.43 12.95 14.30
C VAL A 247 8.89 12.50 14.33
N THR A 248 9.11 11.21 14.49
CA THR A 248 10.44 10.59 14.58
C THR A 248 10.54 9.38 13.66
N ALA A 249 11.76 8.88 13.46
CA ALA A 249 11.97 7.62 12.75
C ALA A 249 11.33 6.39 13.45
N GLY A 250 10.90 6.53 14.71
CA GLY A 250 10.25 5.47 15.48
C GLY A 250 8.75 5.42 15.32
N ASN A 251 8.11 6.55 14.98
CA ASN A 251 6.65 6.69 14.86
C ASN A 251 6.19 7.07 13.44
N ALA A 252 7.05 6.85 12.46
CA ALA A 252 6.79 6.98 11.02
C ALA A 252 7.02 5.65 10.31
N SER A 253 6.34 5.43 9.18
CA SER A 253 6.62 4.31 8.28
C SER A 253 7.99 4.45 7.64
N GLY A 254 8.53 3.35 7.14
CA GLY A 254 9.82 3.34 6.46
C GLY A 254 9.72 3.61 4.95
N VAL A 255 10.89 3.71 4.33
CA VAL A 255 11.12 3.63 2.89
C VAL A 255 11.34 2.16 2.55
N ASN A 256 10.53 1.57 1.68
CA ASN A 256 10.44 0.13 1.55
C ASN A 256 10.25 -0.34 0.09
N ASP A 257 10.50 -1.62 -0.11
CA ASP A 257 10.32 -2.34 -1.37
C ASP A 257 9.28 -3.45 -1.18
N GLY A 258 8.38 -3.66 -2.15
CA GLY A 258 7.39 -4.72 -2.07
C GLY A 258 6.41 -4.74 -3.22
N ALA A 259 5.68 -5.86 -3.37
CA ALA A 259 4.63 -6.04 -4.36
C ALA A 259 3.49 -6.89 -3.79
N ALA A 260 2.28 -6.69 -4.33
CA ALA A 260 1.11 -7.49 -4.00
C ALA A 260 0.23 -7.66 -5.24
N ALA A 261 -0.45 -8.81 -5.35
CA ALA A 261 -1.39 -9.10 -6.41
C ALA A 261 -2.64 -9.82 -5.89
N LEU A 262 -3.78 -9.47 -6.46
CA LEU A 262 -5.08 -10.08 -6.20
C LEU A 262 -5.70 -10.52 -7.53
N LEU A 263 -6.33 -11.70 -7.53
CA LEU A 263 -7.14 -12.21 -8.62
C LEU A 263 -8.60 -11.88 -8.35
N LEU A 264 -9.22 -11.11 -9.23
CA LEU A 264 -10.62 -10.72 -9.14
C LEU A 264 -11.43 -11.33 -10.27
N ALA A 265 -12.65 -11.78 -9.95
CA ALA A 265 -13.56 -12.37 -10.93
C ALA A 265 -15.02 -11.97 -10.67
N ASN A 266 -15.87 -12.03 -11.70
CA ASN A 266 -17.30 -12.12 -11.49
C ASN A 266 -17.70 -13.56 -11.10
N ALA A 267 -18.95 -13.78 -10.74
CA ALA A 267 -19.43 -15.11 -10.31
C ALA A 267 -19.24 -16.17 -11.41
N GLU A 268 -19.56 -15.82 -12.66
CA GLU A 268 -19.48 -16.73 -13.80
C GLU A 268 -18.05 -17.19 -14.07
N ALA A 269 -17.06 -16.26 -14.09
CA ALA A 269 -15.66 -16.61 -14.28
C ALA A 269 -15.11 -17.39 -13.11
N ALA A 270 -15.52 -17.05 -11.86
CA ALA A 270 -15.12 -17.80 -10.68
C ALA A 270 -15.62 -19.26 -10.77
N ASP A 271 -16.86 -19.48 -11.14
CA ASP A 271 -17.45 -20.83 -11.30
C ASP A 271 -16.81 -21.58 -12.48
N GLN A 272 -16.57 -20.90 -13.60
CA GLN A 272 -15.94 -21.47 -14.81
C GLN A 272 -14.55 -22.02 -14.54
N TYR A 273 -13.73 -21.33 -13.71
CA TYR A 273 -12.35 -21.70 -13.41
C TYR A 273 -12.17 -22.34 -12.03
N GLY A 274 -13.25 -22.71 -11.34
CA GLY A 274 -13.20 -23.34 -10.03
C GLY A 274 -12.58 -22.45 -8.95
N LEU A 275 -12.64 -21.13 -9.11
CA LEU A 275 -12.07 -20.16 -8.19
C LEU A 275 -12.95 -20.01 -6.95
N ARG A 276 -12.33 -20.07 -5.77
CA ARG A 276 -13.03 -19.78 -4.52
C ARG A 276 -13.32 -18.28 -4.44
N ARG A 277 -14.58 -17.91 -4.28
CA ARG A 277 -14.97 -16.54 -3.94
C ARG A 277 -14.67 -16.31 -2.46
N ARG A 278 -13.58 -15.59 -2.14
CA ARG A 278 -13.13 -15.39 -0.76
C ARG A 278 -13.78 -14.16 -0.10
N ALA A 279 -13.86 -13.07 -0.86
CA ALA A 279 -14.57 -11.86 -0.45
C ALA A 279 -15.10 -11.12 -1.68
N ARG A 280 -16.14 -10.29 -1.51
CA ARG A 280 -16.58 -9.35 -2.54
C ARG A 280 -16.11 -7.93 -2.22
N VAL A 281 -15.77 -7.16 -3.23
CA VAL A 281 -15.50 -5.74 -3.08
C VAL A 281 -16.84 -5.00 -2.96
N VAL A 282 -17.15 -4.49 -1.78
CA VAL A 282 -18.42 -3.80 -1.51
C VAL A 282 -18.43 -2.43 -2.17
N GLY A 283 -17.41 -1.63 -1.93
CA GLY A 283 -17.30 -0.30 -2.50
C GLY A 283 -15.94 0.34 -2.25
N MET A 284 -15.70 1.47 -2.95
CA MET A 284 -14.53 2.31 -2.77
C MET A 284 -14.92 3.77 -2.89
N ALA A 285 -14.32 4.63 -2.07
CA ALA A 285 -14.46 6.08 -2.17
C ALA A 285 -13.10 6.78 -2.01
N THR A 286 -12.99 7.96 -2.59
CA THR A 286 -11.84 8.86 -2.47
C THR A 286 -12.30 10.23 -2.03
N ALA A 287 -11.44 10.96 -1.32
CA ALA A 287 -11.69 12.33 -0.91
C ALA A 287 -10.42 13.18 -1.05
N GLY A 288 -10.57 14.47 -1.30
CA GLY A 288 -9.49 15.45 -1.25
C GLY A 288 -9.49 16.20 0.07
N VAL A 289 -8.31 16.62 0.51
CA VAL A 289 -8.07 17.49 1.67
C VAL A 289 -6.94 18.46 1.34
N GLU A 290 -6.70 19.44 2.19
CA GLU A 290 -5.56 20.34 2.00
C GLU A 290 -4.23 19.55 2.00
N PRO A 291 -3.32 19.81 1.03
CA PRO A 291 -2.06 19.08 0.91
C PRO A 291 -1.21 19.11 2.19
N ARG A 292 -1.19 20.21 2.92
CA ARG A 292 -0.42 20.38 4.16
C ARG A 292 -0.82 19.43 5.30
N VAL A 293 -2.06 18.93 5.25
CA VAL A 293 -2.62 17.97 6.22
C VAL A 293 -3.12 16.70 5.53
N MET A 294 -2.41 16.25 4.50
CA MET A 294 -2.79 15.08 3.70
C MET A 294 -3.11 13.84 4.55
N GLY A 295 -2.49 13.73 5.73
CA GLY A 295 -2.66 12.61 6.64
C GLY A 295 -4.10 12.38 7.11
N ILE A 296 -4.96 13.42 7.12
CA ILE A 296 -6.37 13.26 7.52
C ILE A 296 -7.28 12.75 6.38
N GLY A 297 -6.77 12.64 5.16
CA GLY A 297 -7.52 12.19 3.98
C GLY A 297 -8.35 10.92 4.15
N PRO A 298 -7.90 9.90 4.91
CA PRO A 298 -8.71 8.70 5.20
C PRO A 298 -10.05 9.01 5.84
N ALA A 299 -10.13 9.97 6.77
CA ALA A 299 -11.36 10.26 7.50
C ALA A 299 -12.52 10.65 6.56
N PRO A 300 -12.42 11.69 5.70
CA PRO A 300 -13.49 12.01 4.76
C PRO A 300 -13.70 10.93 3.68
N ALA A 301 -12.68 10.16 3.30
CA ALA A 301 -12.84 9.05 2.36
C ALA A 301 -13.69 7.93 2.97
N VAL A 302 -13.42 7.56 4.24
CA VAL A 302 -14.22 6.58 4.98
C VAL A 302 -15.65 7.08 5.19
N GLN A 303 -15.84 8.31 5.67
CA GLN A 303 -17.17 8.89 5.87
C GLN A 303 -18.01 8.85 4.57
N LYS A 304 -17.39 9.21 3.44
CA LYS A 304 -18.04 9.13 2.12
C LYS A 304 -18.38 7.70 1.73
N LEU A 305 -17.49 6.74 2.01
CA LEU A 305 -17.74 5.31 1.73
C LEU A 305 -18.90 4.79 2.58
N LEU A 306 -18.89 5.06 3.89
CA LEU A 306 -19.94 4.64 4.82
C LEU A 306 -21.30 5.17 4.41
N LEU A 307 -21.39 6.46 4.06
CA LEU A 307 -22.61 7.08 3.55
C LEU A 307 -23.10 6.38 2.27
N HIS A 308 -22.20 6.07 1.35
CA HIS A 308 -22.53 5.40 0.08
C HIS A 308 -23.07 3.99 0.28
N LEU A 309 -22.56 3.29 1.29
CA LEU A 309 -22.94 1.91 1.61
C LEU A 309 -24.11 1.82 2.58
N GLY A 310 -24.53 2.92 3.21
CA GLY A 310 -25.51 2.92 4.30
C GLY A 310 -25.01 2.16 5.53
N MET A 311 -23.71 2.19 5.80
CA MET A 311 -23.04 1.46 6.88
C MET A 311 -22.49 2.41 7.94
N THR A 312 -22.19 1.87 9.13
CA THR A 312 -21.47 2.53 10.20
C THR A 312 -20.11 1.86 10.44
N ILE A 313 -19.18 2.56 11.08
CA ILE A 313 -17.83 2.04 11.36
C ILE A 313 -17.84 0.81 12.27
N ASP A 314 -18.87 0.67 13.11
CA ASP A 314 -19.01 -0.44 14.06
C ASP A 314 -19.39 -1.78 13.41
N GLN A 315 -19.81 -1.74 12.14
CA GLN A 315 -20.15 -2.95 11.37
C GLN A 315 -18.92 -3.65 10.78
N PHE A 316 -17.73 -3.04 10.91
CA PHE A 316 -16.50 -3.63 10.41
C PHE A 316 -15.78 -4.43 11.50
N ASP A 317 -15.42 -5.66 11.18
CA ASP A 317 -14.69 -6.57 12.06
C ASP A 317 -13.17 -6.34 11.98
N VAL A 318 -12.70 -5.78 10.86
CA VAL A 318 -11.29 -5.47 10.60
C VAL A 318 -11.18 -4.07 9.99
N ILE A 319 -10.22 -3.28 10.48
CA ILE A 319 -9.89 -1.96 9.95
C ILE A 319 -8.38 -1.94 9.65
N GLU A 320 -8.02 -2.00 8.38
CA GLU A 320 -6.64 -1.82 7.93
C GLU A 320 -6.42 -0.35 7.56
N LEU A 321 -5.82 0.41 8.47
CA LEU A 321 -5.43 1.80 8.28
C LEU A 321 -3.93 1.87 8.01
N ASN A 322 -3.51 2.39 6.86
CA ASN A 322 -2.10 2.60 6.60
C ASN A 322 -1.49 3.62 7.57
N GLU A 323 -0.50 3.19 8.32
CA GLU A 323 0.21 4.00 9.31
C GLU A 323 1.40 4.71 8.64
N ALA A 324 1.13 5.69 7.77
CA ALA A 324 2.20 6.49 7.20
C ALA A 324 2.98 7.22 8.31
N PHE A 325 2.24 7.73 9.30
CA PHE A 325 2.74 8.33 10.54
C PHE A 325 1.76 8.04 11.68
N ALA A 326 2.26 7.91 12.91
CA ALA A 326 1.41 7.71 14.07
C ALA A 326 0.46 8.88 14.32
N SER A 327 0.92 10.12 14.11
CA SER A 327 0.07 11.32 14.23
C SER A 327 -1.13 11.27 13.29
N GLN A 328 -0.89 10.85 12.04
CA GLN A 328 -1.92 10.68 11.03
C GLN A 328 -2.90 9.57 11.41
N GLY A 329 -2.40 8.40 11.82
CA GLY A 329 -3.23 7.27 12.24
C GLY A 329 -4.18 7.65 13.37
N LEU A 330 -3.64 8.26 14.43
CA LEU A 330 -4.42 8.72 15.59
C LEU A 330 -5.45 9.79 15.23
N ALA A 331 -5.08 10.79 14.42
CA ALA A 331 -6.00 11.83 13.99
C ALA A 331 -7.19 11.25 13.21
N VAL A 332 -6.95 10.27 12.34
CA VAL A 332 -8.01 9.58 11.58
C VAL A 332 -8.91 8.77 12.51
N LEU A 333 -8.35 7.94 13.39
CA LEU A 333 -9.14 7.12 14.33
C LEU A 333 -10.03 7.98 15.20
N ARG A 334 -9.47 9.01 15.85
CA ARG A 334 -10.20 9.94 16.70
C ARG A 334 -11.31 10.70 15.94
N THR A 335 -11.06 11.09 14.68
CA THR A 335 -12.05 11.75 13.82
C THR A 335 -13.20 10.80 13.43
N LEU A 336 -12.92 9.51 13.30
CA LEU A 336 -13.92 8.48 13.01
C LEU A 336 -14.63 7.93 14.26
N GLY A 337 -14.24 8.38 15.46
CA GLY A 337 -14.79 7.89 16.73
C GLY A 337 -14.30 6.48 17.10
N VAL A 338 -13.15 6.05 16.56
CA VAL A 338 -12.50 4.77 16.87
C VAL A 338 -11.44 4.97 17.95
N ALA A 339 -11.39 4.09 18.94
CA ALA A 339 -10.40 4.19 20.01
C ALA A 339 -8.97 3.96 19.48
N ASP A 340 -8.00 4.64 20.09
CA ASP A 340 -6.57 4.55 19.73
C ASP A 340 -5.99 3.13 19.84
N ASP A 341 -6.65 2.26 20.62
CA ASP A 341 -6.25 0.87 20.88
C ASP A 341 -7.33 -0.15 20.45
N ASP A 342 -8.26 0.25 19.61
CA ASP A 342 -9.29 -0.65 19.10
C ASP A 342 -8.65 -1.91 18.47
N PRO A 343 -8.98 -3.11 18.96
CA PRO A 343 -8.36 -4.36 18.51
C PRO A 343 -8.63 -4.68 17.03
N ARG A 344 -9.66 -4.09 16.43
CA ARG A 344 -9.99 -4.24 15.01
C ARG A 344 -9.00 -3.53 14.10
N VAL A 345 -8.28 -2.51 14.63
CA VAL A 345 -7.34 -1.69 13.85
C VAL A 345 -5.98 -2.37 13.74
N ASN A 346 -5.56 -2.65 12.51
CA ASN A 346 -4.27 -3.25 12.19
C ASN A 346 -3.91 -4.39 13.15
N PRO A 347 -4.71 -5.46 13.23
CA PRO A 347 -4.53 -6.54 14.22
C PRO A 347 -3.17 -7.22 14.10
N ASN A 348 -2.55 -7.19 12.93
CA ASN A 348 -1.26 -7.80 12.62
C ASN A 348 -0.10 -6.78 12.49
N GLY A 349 -0.31 -5.55 13.00
CA GLY A 349 0.61 -4.43 12.82
C GLY A 349 0.38 -3.68 11.51
N GLY A 350 0.79 -2.42 11.46
CA GLY A 350 0.63 -1.54 10.30
C GLY A 350 1.97 -1.08 9.72
N ALA A 351 1.95 -0.05 8.90
CA ALA A 351 3.09 0.38 8.11
C ALA A 351 4.29 0.90 8.93
N ILE A 352 4.08 1.38 10.15
CA ILE A 352 5.18 1.75 11.06
C ILE A 352 6.06 0.54 11.35
N ALA A 353 5.44 -0.63 11.52
CA ALA A 353 6.15 -1.87 11.78
C ALA A 353 6.54 -2.62 10.50
N LEU A 354 5.61 -2.75 9.55
CA LEU A 354 5.79 -3.58 8.35
C LEU A 354 6.48 -2.86 7.20
N GLY A 355 6.34 -1.53 7.13
CA GLY A 355 6.86 -0.73 6.02
C GLY A 355 5.78 -0.24 5.04
N HIS A 356 6.16 0.68 4.14
CA HIS A 356 5.25 1.36 3.23
C HIS A 356 5.81 1.47 1.79
N PRO A 357 5.89 0.36 1.04
CA PRO A 357 6.17 0.41 -0.39
C PRO A 357 4.96 1.01 -1.12
N LEU A 358 5.05 2.29 -1.54
CA LEU A 358 3.93 3.17 -1.89
C LEU A 358 2.86 2.50 -2.78
N GLY A 359 3.23 2.11 -3.99
CA GLY A 359 2.31 1.53 -4.98
C GLY A 359 1.74 0.17 -4.59
N ALA A 360 2.45 -0.60 -3.75
CA ALA A 360 2.01 -1.91 -3.29
C ALA A 360 1.11 -1.85 -2.05
N SER A 361 1.27 -0.83 -1.20
CA SER A 361 0.68 -0.79 0.14
C SER A 361 -0.84 -0.94 0.14
N GLY A 362 -1.54 -0.27 -0.78
CA GLY A 362 -3.00 -0.36 -0.82
C GLY A 362 -3.51 -1.77 -1.13
N ALA A 363 -2.85 -2.49 -2.04
CA ALA A 363 -3.16 -3.88 -2.35
C ALA A 363 -2.79 -4.81 -1.17
N ARG A 364 -1.68 -4.52 -0.46
CA ARG A 364 -1.29 -5.23 0.76
C ARG A 364 -2.35 -5.11 1.85
N LEU A 365 -2.88 -3.90 2.10
CA LEU A 365 -3.95 -3.71 3.08
C LEU A 365 -5.18 -4.59 2.78
N VAL A 366 -5.60 -4.65 1.52
CA VAL A 366 -6.74 -5.49 1.12
C VAL A 366 -6.40 -6.98 1.27
N THR A 367 -5.17 -7.40 0.94
CA THR A 367 -4.71 -8.77 1.13
C THR A 367 -4.73 -9.15 2.61
N THR A 368 -4.10 -8.35 3.48
CA THR A 368 -4.06 -8.60 4.92
C THR A 368 -5.47 -8.64 5.54
N ALA A 369 -6.34 -7.70 5.14
CA ALA A 369 -7.73 -7.66 5.59
C ALA A 369 -8.51 -8.93 5.21
N LEU A 370 -8.32 -9.43 3.98
CA LEU A 370 -8.94 -10.67 3.50
C LEU A 370 -8.54 -11.87 4.36
N TYR A 371 -7.23 -12.06 4.56
CA TYR A 371 -6.72 -13.17 5.39
C TYR A 371 -7.18 -13.03 6.85
N GLN A 372 -7.25 -11.83 7.39
CA GLN A 372 -7.72 -11.60 8.75
C GLN A 372 -9.21 -11.93 8.90
N LEU A 373 -10.06 -11.54 7.94
CA LEU A 373 -11.49 -11.92 7.96
C LEU A 373 -11.68 -13.43 7.92
N GLU A 374 -10.92 -14.15 7.10
CA GLU A 374 -10.99 -15.60 7.02
C GLU A 374 -10.56 -16.26 8.34
N ARG A 375 -9.48 -15.78 8.94
CA ARG A 375 -8.94 -16.33 10.20
C ARG A 375 -9.90 -16.13 11.38
N THR A 376 -10.54 -14.96 11.46
CA THR A 376 -11.41 -14.63 12.60
C THR A 376 -12.88 -14.99 12.38
N GLY A 377 -13.27 -15.37 11.16
CA GLY A 377 -14.67 -15.53 10.79
C GLY A 377 -15.44 -14.21 10.65
N GLY A 378 -14.73 -13.07 10.68
CA GLY A 378 -15.33 -11.74 10.49
C GLY A 378 -15.98 -11.59 9.12
N ARG A 379 -16.91 -10.64 9.00
CA ARG A 379 -17.67 -10.42 7.77
C ARG A 379 -17.16 -9.25 6.95
N PHE A 380 -16.97 -8.08 7.55
CA PHE A 380 -16.62 -6.86 6.84
C PHE A 380 -15.22 -6.35 7.24
N ALA A 381 -14.45 -5.91 6.24
CA ALA A 381 -13.23 -5.17 6.48
C ALA A 381 -13.22 -3.84 5.74
N LEU A 382 -12.67 -2.83 6.41
CA LEU A 382 -12.41 -1.50 5.89
C LEU A 382 -10.90 -1.34 5.70
N CYS A 383 -10.47 -1.01 4.49
CA CYS A 383 -9.09 -0.62 4.19
C CYS A 383 -9.05 0.86 3.84
N THR A 384 -8.14 1.62 4.45
CA THR A 384 -8.04 3.07 4.17
C THR A 384 -6.61 3.58 4.30
N MET A 385 -6.29 4.64 3.58
CA MET A 385 -4.97 5.25 3.61
C MET A 385 -4.97 6.71 3.15
N CYS A 386 -4.03 7.47 3.70
CA CYS A 386 -3.72 8.82 3.23
C CYS A 386 -2.86 8.76 1.95
N ILE A 387 -2.90 9.85 1.21
CA ILE A 387 -2.24 9.96 -0.08
C ILE A 387 -1.60 11.34 -0.16
N GLY A 388 -0.35 11.40 -0.55
CA GLY A 388 0.37 12.65 -0.76
C GLY A 388 -0.41 13.64 -1.64
N VAL A 389 -0.09 14.91 -1.53
CA VAL A 389 -0.79 16.01 -2.21
C VAL A 389 -2.26 16.15 -1.79
N GLY A 390 -2.62 15.65 -0.60
CA GLY A 390 -3.92 15.92 0.03
C GLY A 390 -5.08 15.07 -0.47
N GLN A 391 -4.98 13.74 -0.37
CA GLN A 391 -6.09 12.85 -0.68
C GLN A 391 -6.20 11.71 0.35
N GLY A 392 -7.34 11.02 0.32
CA GLY A 392 -7.57 9.75 1.01
C GLY A 392 -8.36 8.78 0.15
N ILE A 393 -8.21 7.49 0.42
CA ILE A 393 -8.95 6.42 -0.22
C ILE A 393 -9.43 5.43 0.85
N ALA A 394 -10.62 4.90 0.65
CA ALA A 394 -11.21 3.85 1.47
C ALA A 394 -11.87 2.79 0.60
N LEU A 395 -11.72 1.52 0.94
CA LEU A 395 -12.29 0.37 0.26
C LEU A 395 -12.85 -0.60 1.29
N ALA A 396 -14.06 -1.11 1.05
CA ALA A 396 -14.71 -2.11 1.89
C ALA A 396 -14.81 -3.45 1.16
N ILE A 397 -14.50 -4.53 1.86
CA ILE A 397 -14.71 -5.91 1.41
C ILE A 397 -15.61 -6.66 2.38
N GLU A 398 -16.35 -7.63 1.86
CA GLU A 398 -17.19 -8.56 2.63
C GLU A 398 -16.75 -9.98 2.34
N ARG A 399 -16.41 -10.75 3.38
CA ARG A 399 -16.14 -12.19 3.27
C ARG A 399 -17.41 -12.94 2.86
N VAL A 400 -17.29 -13.86 1.92
CA VAL A 400 -18.41 -14.69 1.40
C VAL A 400 -18.20 -16.16 1.70
#